data_8426fac6a6369ec29966ffe7737e656d
#
_entry.id   8426fac6a6369ec29966ffe7737e656d
#
_cell.length_a   1.000
_cell.length_b   1.000
_cell.length_c   1.000
_cell.angle_alpha   90.00
_cell.angle_beta   90.00
_cell.angle_gamma   90.00
#
_symmetry.space_group_name_H-M   'P 1'
#
loop_
_entity.id
_entity.type
_entity.pdbx_description
1 polymer ?
#
loop_
_entity_poly.entity_id
_entity_poly.type
_entity_poly.pdbx_seq_one_letter_code
_entity_poly.pdbx_strand_id
1 'polypeptide(L)'
;MARLVRLGGLGVFGALGLAACGADTPPYDSSLPLADGVWVGESAPDEEGAFGRSTVTVSGGKITGSQYVTVQANGSMKGEDYGKDSSGEIANRSAYRAAQKAVSAFDVYARDLIEVGVPADVDVVSGATIAHGQFLEAATEALTESQMAAERGRTGPAGGGSESGGPADG
;
A
#
# COMPACT_ATOMS: atom_id res chain seq x y z
N MET A 1 -37.24 38.49 51.49
CA MET A 1 -36.14 39.44 51.11
C MET A 1 -34.98 38.65 50.55
N ALA A 2 -34.71 38.79 49.27
CA ALA A 2 -33.42 39.06 48.58
C ALA A 2 -32.28 38.11 48.97
N ARG A 3 -31.44 37.57 48.07
CA ARG A 3 -30.97 37.74 46.69
C ARG A 3 -30.18 36.46 46.35
N LEU A 4 -30.42 35.82 45.32
CA LEU A 4 -29.72 35.72 44.04
C LEU A 4 -28.19 35.93 44.11
N VAL A 5 -27.38 34.89 43.85
CA VAL A 5 -26.12 34.99 43.09
C VAL A 5 -25.90 33.73 42.26
N ARG A 6 -25.85 33.92 40.95
CA ARG A 6 -25.37 33.04 39.90
C ARG A 6 -23.83 33.02 39.91
N LEU A 7 -23.22 31.86 39.60
CA LEU A 7 -21.97 31.72 38.85
C LEU A 7 -22.02 30.27 38.33
N GLY A 8 -22.06 29.90 37.12
CA GLY A 8 -21.32 30.42 35.96
C GLY A 8 -20.01 29.60 35.86
N GLY A 9 -20.10 28.38 35.35
CA GLY A 9 -18.94 27.53 35.06
C GLY A 9 -19.19 26.76 33.78
N LEU A 10 -18.88 27.44 32.65
CA LEU A 10 -18.90 26.86 31.32
C LEU A 10 -17.67 25.96 31.17
N GLY A 11 -17.82 24.67 31.37
CA GLY A 11 -16.79 23.66 31.05
C GLY A 11 -16.86 23.33 29.56
N VAL A 12 -16.02 24.00 28.77
CA VAL A 12 -15.76 23.62 27.38
C VAL A 12 -14.97 22.31 27.40
N PHE A 13 -15.65 21.19 27.24
CA PHE A 13 -14.99 19.94 26.85
C PHE A 13 -14.61 20.06 25.37
N GLY A 14 -13.36 20.45 25.15
CA GLY A 14 -12.72 20.32 23.85
C GLY A 14 -12.62 18.84 23.47
N ALA A 15 -13.54 18.39 22.63
CA ALA A 15 -13.36 17.14 21.90
C ALA A 15 -12.16 17.33 20.96
N LEU A 16 -11.01 16.81 21.35
CA LEU A 16 -9.91 16.55 20.44
C LEU A 16 -10.39 15.44 19.50
N GLY A 17 -11.01 15.84 18.41
CA GLY A 17 -11.22 14.96 17.27
C GLY A 17 -9.84 14.58 16.75
N LEU A 18 -9.43 13.34 16.99
CA LEU A 18 -8.44 12.68 16.18
C LEU A 18 -9.04 12.61 14.77
N ALA A 19 -8.74 13.59 13.94
CA ALA A 19 -8.87 13.45 12.52
C ALA A 19 -7.89 12.34 12.12
N ALA A 20 -8.39 11.11 11.99
CA ALA A 20 -7.76 10.12 11.17
C ALA A 20 -7.75 10.73 9.76
N CYS A 21 -6.64 11.34 9.38
CA CYS A 21 -6.33 11.61 8.00
C CYS A 21 -6.10 10.26 7.34
N GLY A 22 -7.18 9.57 6.97
CA GLY A 22 -7.15 8.71 5.81
C GLY A 22 -6.94 9.67 4.65
N ALA A 23 -5.72 9.84 4.18
CA ALA A 23 -5.50 10.45 2.90
C ALA A 23 -6.25 9.55 1.92
N ASP A 24 -7.30 10.07 1.29
CA ASP A 24 -7.95 9.41 0.17
C ASP A 24 -6.89 9.29 -0.93
N THR A 25 -6.17 8.16 -0.92
CA THR A 25 -5.22 7.85 -1.99
C THR A 25 -6.06 7.73 -3.26
N PRO A 26 -5.83 8.58 -4.28
CA PRO A 26 -6.60 8.49 -5.51
C PRO A 26 -6.48 7.08 -6.09
N PRO A 27 -7.53 6.53 -6.68
CA PRO A 27 -7.47 5.19 -7.26
C PRO A 27 -6.43 5.17 -8.40
N TYR A 28 -5.73 4.03 -8.51
CA TYR A 28 -4.81 3.80 -9.62
C TYR A 28 -5.53 3.95 -10.97
N ASP A 29 -4.97 4.77 -11.84
CA ASP A 29 -5.46 4.99 -13.21
C ASP A 29 -4.42 4.49 -14.21
N SER A 30 -4.71 3.38 -14.88
CA SER A 30 -3.78 2.75 -15.84
C SER A 30 -3.43 3.62 -17.05
N SER A 31 -4.13 4.74 -17.28
CA SER A 31 -3.82 5.71 -18.34
C SER A 31 -2.73 6.70 -17.95
N LEU A 32 -2.41 6.83 -16.67
CA LEU A 32 -1.40 7.73 -16.16
C LEU A 32 -0.01 7.08 -16.18
N PRO A 33 1.05 7.86 -16.45
CA PRO A 33 2.41 7.33 -16.48
C PRO A 33 2.88 6.92 -15.10
N LEU A 34 3.73 5.89 -15.06
CA LEU A 34 4.44 5.45 -13.86
C LEU A 34 5.84 6.05 -13.84
N ALA A 35 6.31 6.45 -12.66
CA ALA A 35 7.71 6.79 -12.45
C ALA A 35 8.55 5.53 -12.28
N ASP A 36 9.74 5.51 -12.88
CA ASP A 36 10.72 4.45 -12.67
C ASP A 36 11.16 4.40 -11.21
N GLY A 37 11.36 3.19 -10.68
CA GLY A 37 11.76 2.97 -9.29
C GLY A 37 11.21 1.70 -8.69
N VAL A 38 11.37 1.58 -7.37
CA VAL A 38 10.79 0.52 -6.56
C VAL A 38 9.76 1.15 -5.63
N TRP A 39 8.55 0.67 -5.70
CA TRP A 39 7.39 1.21 -5.01
C TRP A 39 6.82 0.16 -4.07
N VAL A 40 6.48 0.56 -2.86
CA VAL A 40 5.93 -0.34 -1.85
C VAL A 40 4.57 0.20 -1.43
N GLY A 41 3.59 -0.71 -1.38
CA GLY A 41 2.28 -0.42 -0.84
C GLY A 41 1.84 -1.50 0.13
N GLU A 42 0.95 -1.16 1.04
CA GLU A 42 0.43 -2.03 2.08
C GLU A 42 -1.10 -1.99 2.09
N SER A 43 -1.73 -3.10 2.37
CA SER A 43 -3.18 -3.14 2.56
C SER A 43 -3.56 -2.73 3.97
N ALA A 44 -4.85 -2.42 4.17
CA ALA A 44 -5.41 -2.42 5.50
C ALA A 44 -5.21 -3.80 6.18
N PRO A 45 -4.98 -3.83 7.51
CA PRO A 45 -4.88 -5.09 8.24
C PRO A 45 -6.24 -5.79 8.31
N ASP A 46 -6.22 -7.14 8.29
CA ASP A 46 -7.40 -7.96 8.57
C ASP A 46 -7.74 -7.99 10.07
N GLU A 47 -8.78 -8.75 10.44
CA GLU A 47 -9.23 -8.88 11.83
C GLU A 47 -8.14 -9.45 12.76
N GLU A 48 -7.18 -10.19 12.22
CA GLU A 48 -6.05 -10.77 12.95
C GLU A 48 -4.82 -9.83 12.98
N GLY A 49 -4.93 -8.67 12.33
CA GLY A 49 -3.86 -7.67 12.21
C GLY A 49 -2.82 -8.02 11.15
N ALA A 50 -3.10 -8.97 10.27
CA ALA A 50 -2.22 -9.29 9.15
C ALA A 50 -2.55 -8.41 7.94
N PHE A 51 -1.53 -7.99 7.21
CA PHE A 51 -1.69 -7.12 6.03
C PHE A 51 -0.84 -7.60 4.86
N GLY A 52 -1.28 -7.26 3.65
CA GLY A 52 -0.53 -7.48 2.43
C GLY A 52 0.50 -6.39 2.20
N ARG A 53 1.67 -6.76 1.70
CA ARG A 53 2.69 -5.82 1.23
C ARG A 53 3.08 -6.19 -0.20
N SER A 54 2.96 -5.23 -1.10
CA SER A 54 3.38 -5.35 -2.48
C SER A 54 4.61 -4.48 -2.74
N THR A 55 5.62 -5.04 -3.41
CA THR A 55 6.79 -4.30 -3.89
C THR A 55 6.81 -4.38 -5.40
N VAL A 56 6.66 -3.25 -6.07
CA VAL A 56 6.56 -3.15 -7.52
C VAL A 56 7.77 -2.40 -8.08
N THR A 57 8.44 -3.00 -9.05
CA THR A 57 9.55 -2.35 -9.78
C THR A 57 9.03 -1.84 -11.11
N VAL A 58 9.24 -0.55 -11.35
CA VAL A 58 8.90 0.12 -12.61
C VAL A 58 10.18 0.52 -13.33
N SER A 59 10.27 0.21 -14.62
CA SER A 59 11.36 0.61 -15.49
C SER A 59 10.85 0.92 -16.89
N GLY A 60 11.22 2.08 -17.43
CA GLY A 60 10.71 2.59 -18.71
C GLY A 60 9.19 2.80 -18.68
N GLY A 61 8.64 3.19 -17.53
CA GLY A 61 7.20 3.42 -17.35
C GLY A 61 6.35 2.15 -17.35
N LYS A 62 6.96 0.96 -17.19
CA LYS A 62 6.26 -0.33 -17.17
C LYS A 62 6.63 -1.12 -15.91
N ILE A 63 5.70 -1.95 -15.43
CA ILE A 63 5.98 -2.90 -14.35
C ILE A 63 6.92 -3.98 -14.90
N THR A 64 8.10 -4.11 -14.31
CA THR A 64 9.12 -5.09 -14.70
C THR A 64 9.41 -6.10 -13.60
N GLY A 65 8.93 -5.85 -12.39
CA GLY A 65 9.05 -6.75 -11.26
C GLY A 65 7.93 -6.53 -10.27
N SER A 66 7.51 -7.59 -9.61
CA SER A 66 6.54 -7.54 -8.53
C SER A 66 6.83 -8.62 -7.52
N GLN A 67 6.61 -8.31 -6.24
CA GLN A 67 6.63 -9.25 -5.13
C GLN A 67 5.44 -8.95 -4.23
N TYR A 68 4.83 -9.99 -3.71
CA TYR A 68 3.74 -9.86 -2.77
C TYR A 68 3.93 -10.84 -1.59
N VAL A 69 3.68 -10.35 -0.39
CA VAL A 69 3.72 -11.14 0.85
C VAL A 69 2.60 -10.68 1.78
N THR A 70 2.14 -11.56 2.67
CA THR A 70 1.32 -11.17 3.82
C THR A 70 2.18 -11.15 5.07
N VAL A 71 2.14 -10.04 5.81
CA VAL A 71 2.84 -9.81 7.07
C VAL A 71 1.83 -10.01 8.20
N GLN A 72 2.17 -10.85 9.18
CA GLN A 72 1.34 -11.10 10.36
C GLN A 72 1.49 -9.98 11.40
N ALA A 73 0.55 -9.85 12.34
CA ALA A 73 0.60 -8.84 13.39
C ALA A 73 1.90 -8.84 14.23
N ASN A 74 2.57 -9.99 14.33
CA ASN A 74 3.86 -10.11 15.00
C ASN A 74 5.07 -9.74 14.13
N GLY A 75 4.83 -9.27 12.89
CA GLY A 75 5.87 -8.89 11.92
C GLY A 75 6.46 -10.03 11.10
N SER A 76 6.08 -11.29 11.35
CA SER A 76 6.54 -12.41 10.52
C SER A 76 5.78 -12.51 9.21
N MET A 77 6.42 -12.99 8.15
CA MET A 77 5.75 -13.22 6.86
C MET A 77 5.04 -14.58 6.86
N LYS A 78 3.86 -14.65 6.22
CA LYS A 78 3.22 -15.94 5.93
C LYS A 78 4.03 -16.66 4.85
N GLY A 79 4.77 -17.71 5.25
CA GLY A 79 5.63 -18.51 4.40
C GLY A 79 5.42 -20.00 4.67
N GLU A 80 6.47 -20.82 4.50
CA GLU A 80 6.44 -22.27 4.67
C GLU A 80 6.00 -22.74 6.07
N ASP A 81 6.23 -21.91 7.09
CA ASP A 81 5.84 -22.22 8.48
C ASP A 81 4.41 -21.76 8.81
N TYR A 82 3.77 -21.02 7.92
CA TYR A 82 2.40 -20.58 8.15
C TYR A 82 1.41 -21.75 8.19
N GLY A 83 0.66 -21.86 9.29
CA GLY A 83 -0.26 -22.97 9.55
C GLY A 83 0.35 -24.14 10.34
N LYS A 84 1.62 -24.05 10.75
CA LYS A 84 2.23 -24.90 11.77
C LYS A 84 1.91 -24.37 13.17
N ASP A 85 2.05 -25.21 14.18
CA ASP A 85 1.92 -24.79 15.58
C ASP A 85 3.19 -24.10 16.11
N SER A 86 3.18 -23.70 17.37
CA SER A 86 4.30 -23.00 18.01
C SER A 86 5.56 -23.85 18.17
N SER A 87 5.46 -25.17 18.02
CA SER A 87 6.61 -26.09 18.01
C SER A 87 7.19 -26.32 16.61
N GLY A 88 6.55 -25.76 15.58
CA GLY A 88 6.90 -25.96 14.18
C GLY A 88 6.34 -27.25 13.58
N GLU A 89 5.41 -27.93 14.28
CA GLU A 89 4.82 -29.17 13.84
C GLU A 89 3.46 -28.93 13.14
N ILE A 90 3.09 -29.86 12.26
CA ILE A 90 1.80 -29.82 11.55
C ILE A 90 0.74 -30.50 12.41
N ALA A 91 0.13 -29.79 13.36
CA ALA A 91 -0.92 -30.31 14.22
C ALA A 91 -2.21 -30.65 13.44
N ASN A 92 -2.54 -29.86 12.40
CA ASN A 92 -3.70 -30.10 11.54
C ASN A 92 -3.29 -30.04 10.04
N ARG A 93 -3.21 -31.20 9.41
CA ARG A 93 -2.78 -31.30 8.00
C ARG A 93 -3.72 -30.60 7.01
N SER A 94 -5.03 -30.58 7.27
CA SER A 94 -5.98 -29.92 6.37
C SER A 94 -5.86 -28.41 6.45
N ALA A 95 -5.75 -27.86 7.65
CA ALA A 95 -5.52 -26.44 7.87
C ALA A 95 -4.18 -25.98 7.30
N TYR A 96 -3.10 -26.75 7.52
CA TYR A 96 -1.81 -26.46 6.96
C TYR A 96 -1.83 -26.43 5.41
N ARG A 97 -2.49 -27.41 4.76
CA ARG A 97 -2.61 -27.42 3.30
C ARG A 97 -3.38 -26.20 2.77
N ALA A 98 -4.44 -25.78 3.47
CA ALA A 98 -5.19 -24.58 3.11
C ALA A 98 -4.32 -23.32 3.25
N ALA A 99 -3.55 -23.22 4.35
CA ALA A 99 -2.62 -22.12 4.59
C ALA A 99 -1.53 -22.06 3.50
N GLN A 100 -0.91 -23.20 3.15
CA GLN A 100 0.13 -23.25 2.12
C GLN A 100 -0.43 -22.99 0.71
N LYS A 101 -1.69 -23.34 0.44
CA LYS A 101 -2.34 -22.98 -0.81
C LYS A 101 -2.53 -21.46 -0.92
N ALA A 102 -2.90 -20.78 0.17
CA ALA A 102 -2.98 -19.33 0.17
C ALA A 102 -1.61 -18.67 -0.01
N VAL A 103 -0.56 -19.20 0.63
CA VAL A 103 0.82 -18.70 0.45
C VAL A 103 1.29 -18.88 -1.00
N SER A 104 1.01 -20.02 -1.63
CA SER A 104 1.40 -20.25 -3.03
C SER A 104 0.73 -19.30 -4.03
N ALA A 105 -0.36 -18.66 -3.66
CA ALA A 105 -1.02 -17.65 -4.50
C ALA A 105 -0.23 -16.33 -4.55
N PHE A 106 0.66 -16.06 -3.62
CA PHE A 106 1.41 -14.80 -3.58
C PHE A 106 2.28 -14.62 -4.82
N ASP A 107 3.01 -15.65 -5.22
CA ASP A 107 3.84 -15.62 -6.43
C ASP A 107 2.98 -15.54 -7.70
N VAL A 108 1.78 -16.12 -7.68
CA VAL A 108 0.83 -16.03 -8.81
C VAL A 108 0.39 -14.58 -8.99
N TYR A 109 -0.08 -13.93 -7.93
CA TYR A 109 -0.51 -12.52 -7.98
C TYR A 109 0.61 -11.59 -8.43
N ALA A 110 1.82 -11.79 -7.88
CA ALA A 110 2.98 -10.98 -8.25
C ALA A 110 3.34 -11.12 -9.73
N ARG A 111 3.35 -12.34 -10.26
CA ARG A 111 3.63 -12.60 -11.68
C ARG A 111 2.53 -12.04 -12.58
N ASP A 112 1.27 -12.32 -12.26
CA ASP A 112 0.14 -11.92 -13.07
C ASP A 112 0.04 -10.39 -13.15
N LEU A 113 0.39 -9.65 -12.07
CA LEU A 113 0.48 -8.19 -12.11
C LEU A 113 1.47 -7.67 -13.16
N ILE A 114 2.61 -8.35 -13.33
CA ILE A 114 3.59 -7.96 -14.37
C ILE A 114 2.99 -8.17 -15.77
N GLU A 115 2.19 -9.20 -15.95
CA GLU A 115 1.59 -9.54 -17.24
C GLU A 115 0.44 -8.61 -17.61
N VAL A 116 -0.47 -8.32 -16.66
CA VAL A 116 -1.67 -7.52 -16.93
C VAL A 116 -1.46 -6.03 -16.72
N GLY A 117 -0.55 -5.63 -15.83
CA GLY A 117 -0.22 -4.23 -15.55
C GLY A 117 -1.24 -3.47 -14.69
N VAL A 118 -2.37 -4.07 -14.37
CA VAL A 118 -3.48 -3.48 -13.62
C VAL A 118 -3.87 -4.42 -12.47
N PRO A 119 -3.78 -4.00 -11.20
CA PRO A 119 -4.11 -4.88 -10.08
C PRO A 119 -5.52 -5.49 -10.18
N ALA A 120 -6.51 -4.71 -10.60
CA ALA A 120 -7.91 -5.16 -10.71
C ALA A 120 -8.13 -6.28 -11.75
N ASP A 121 -7.20 -6.48 -12.69
CA ASP A 121 -7.25 -7.50 -13.73
C ASP A 121 -6.56 -8.81 -13.31
N VAL A 122 -5.98 -8.86 -12.11
CA VAL A 122 -5.38 -10.07 -11.55
C VAL A 122 -6.46 -10.96 -10.97
N ASP A 123 -6.57 -12.18 -11.48
CA ASP A 123 -7.59 -13.14 -11.06
C ASP A 123 -7.37 -13.70 -9.66
N VAL A 124 -8.48 -13.95 -8.93
CA VAL A 124 -8.41 -14.58 -7.61
C VAL A 124 -8.04 -16.06 -7.70
N VAL A 125 -7.04 -16.47 -6.94
CA VAL A 125 -6.72 -17.88 -6.74
C VAL A 125 -7.69 -18.50 -5.72
N SER A 126 -8.37 -19.58 -6.13
CA SER A 126 -9.33 -20.29 -5.26
C SER A 126 -8.71 -20.68 -3.91
N GLY A 127 -9.34 -20.24 -2.82
CA GLY A 127 -8.87 -20.47 -1.45
C GLY A 127 -7.86 -19.44 -0.93
N ALA A 128 -7.60 -18.36 -1.67
CA ALA A 128 -6.74 -17.25 -1.27
C ALA A 128 -7.46 -15.88 -1.36
N THR A 129 -8.77 -15.83 -1.15
CA THR A 129 -9.60 -14.62 -1.35
C THR A 129 -9.19 -13.46 -0.46
N ILE A 130 -8.86 -13.71 0.83
CA ILE A 130 -8.39 -12.66 1.74
C ILE A 130 -7.06 -12.09 1.23
N ALA A 131 -6.12 -12.97 0.91
CA ALA A 131 -4.81 -12.55 0.36
C ALA A 131 -4.95 -11.79 -0.97
N HIS A 132 -5.93 -12.15 -1.81
CA HIS A 132 -6.23 -11.43 -3.04
C HIS A 132 -6.71 -9.99 -2.76
N GLY A 133 -7.68 -9.81 -1.84
CA GLY A 133 -8.13 -8.47 -1.45
C GLY A 133 -6.98 -7.61 -0.92
N GLN A 134 -6.16 -8.15 -0.02
CA GLN A 134 -4.98 -7.47 0.50
C GLN A 134 -3.94 -7.16 -0.61
N PHE A 135 -3.78 -8.06 -1.57
CA PHE A 135 -2.91 -7.83 -2.73
C PHE A 135 -3.41 -6.66 -3.58
N LEU A 136 -4.71 -6.63 -3.90
CA LEU A 136 -5.30 -5.54 -4.70
C LEU A 136 -5.05 -4.17 -4.05
N GLU A 137 -5.29 -4.06 -2.75
CA GLU A 137 -5.06 -2.81 -2.01
C GLU A 137 -3.59 -2.42 -2.04
N ALA A 138 -2.69 -3.33 -1.65
CA ALA A 138 -1.26 -3.07 -1.58
C ALA A 138 -0.63 -2.75 -2.94
N ALA A 139 -1.01 -3.47 -4.00
CA ALA A 139 -0.51 -3.21 -5.35
C ALA A 139 -1.04 -1.87 -5.92
N THR A 140 -2.30 -1.55 -5.63
CA THR A 140 -2.90 -0.27 -6.02
C THR A 140 -2.18 0.89 -5.33
N GLU A 141 -1.89 0.79 -4.04
CA GLU A 141 -1.16 1.82 -3.31
C GLU A 141 0.24 2.03 -3.90
N ALA A 142 1.02 0.94 -4.11
CA ALA A 142 2.35 1.02 -4.70
C ALA A 142 2.35 1.72 -6.07
N LEU A 143 1.40 1.38 -6.95
CA LEU A 143 1.29 1.98 -8.27
C LEU A 143 0.79 3.43 -8.23
N THR A 144 -0.10 3.76 -7.31
CA THR A 144 -0.56 5.14 -7.10
C THR A 144 0.60 6.04 -6.64
N GLU A 145 1.45 5.55 -5.72
CA GLU A 145 2.66 6.28 -5.32
C GLU A 145 3.62 6.52 -6.49
N SER A 146 3.77 5.54 -7.38
CA SER A 146 4.55 5.70 -8.61
C SER A 146 3.97 6.79 -9.51
N GLN A 147 2.64 6.84 -9.69
CA GLN A 147 1.96 7.88 -10.49
C GLN A 147 2.14 9.26 -9.87
N MET A 148 1.96 9.40 -8.57
CA MET A 148 2.17 10.67 -7.88
C MET A 148 3.62 11.14 -8.00
N ALA A 149 4.59 10.24 -8.00
CA ALA A 149 5.99 10.59 -8.24
C ALA A 149 6.24 11.05 -9.68
N ALA A 150 5.63 10.40 -10.68
CA ALA A 150 5.69 10.83 -12.07
C ALA A 150 5.09 12.23 -12.26
N GLU A 151 4.00 12.53 -11.59
CA GLU A 151 3.38 13.85 -11.58
C GLU A 151 4.29 14.91 -10.97
N ARG A 152 4.86 14.64 -9.80
CA ARG A 152 5.82 15.54 -9.14
C ARG A 152 7.04 15.82 -10.02
N GLY A 153 7.53 14.82 -10.76
CA GLY A 153 8.64 14.98 -11.72
C GLY A 153 8.29 15.88 -12.89
N ARG A 154 7.03 15.90 -13.33
CA ARG A 154 6.57 16.79 -14.43
C ARG A 154 6.30 18.22 -13.97
N THR A 155 5.88 18.41 -12.73
CA THR A 155 5.52 19.72 -12.15
C THR A 155 6.66 20.38 -11.39
N GLY A 156 7.82 19.72 -11.28
CA GLY A 156 9.03 20.28 -10.68
C GLY A 156 9.46 21.56 -11.41
N PRO A 157 10.14 22.49 -10.73
CA PRO A 157 10.54 23.76 -11.34
C PRO A 157 11.35 23.49 -12.60
N ALA A 158 10.86 23.97 -13.74
CA ALA A 158 11.63 24.00 -14.98
C ALA A 158 12.96 24.67 -14.67
N GLY A 159 14.06 23.92 -14.79
CA GLY A 159 15.39 24.39 -14.46
C GLY A 159 15.65 25.72 -15.12
N GLY A 160 16.04 26.70 -14.31
CA GLY A 160 16.36 28.02 -14.77
C GLY A 160 17.30 27.96 -15.95
N GLY A 161 16.85 28.47 -17.11
CA GLY A 161 17.67 28.63 -18.27
C GLY A 161 18.93 29.43 -17.87
N SER A 162 20.07 28.84 -18.09
CA SER A 162 21.34 29.54 -18.02
C SER A 162 21.31 30.67 -19.07
N GLU A 163 21.04 31.89 -18.59
CA GLU A 163 21.44 33.09 -19.38
C GLU A 163 22.95 33.07 -19.50
N SER A 164 23.41 32.59 -20.64
CA SER A 164 24.79 32.86 -21.08
C SER A 164 24.89 34.33 -21.47
N GLY A 165 25.30 35.18 -20.52
CA GLY A 165 25.73 36.51 -20.79
C GLY A 165 26.93 36.46 -21.73
N GLY A 166 26.73 36.83 -23.01
CA GLY A 166 27.84 37.04 -23.97
C GLY A 166 28.69 38.21 -23.50
N PRO A 167 30.02 38.18 -23.78
CA PRO A 167 30.88 39.30 -23.46
C PRO A 167 30.59 40.47 -24.41
N ALA A 168 30.39 41.66 -23.81
CA ALA A 168 30.38 42.90 -24.55
C ALA A 168 31.83 43.25 -24.95
N ASP A 169 32.06 43.27 -26.25
CA ASP A 169 33.22 43.91 -26.83
C ASP A 169 33.11 45.42 -26.69
N GLY A 170 34.22 46.06 -26.21
CA GLY A 170 34.49 47.48 -26.23
C GLY A 170 36.00 47.75 -26.20
#